data_3cfcd5e65856b56324dd2be4b172b0d6
#
_entry.id   3cfcd5e65856b56324dd2be4b172b0d6
#
_cell.length_a   1.000
_cell.length_b   1.000
_cell.length_c   1.000
_cell.angle_alpha   90.00
_cell.angle_beta   90.00
_cell.angle_gamma   90.00
#
_symmetry.space_group_name_H-M   'P 1'
#
loop_
_entity.id
_entity.type
_entity.pdbx_description
1 polymer ?
#
loop_
_entity_poly.entity_id
_entity_poly.type
_entity_poly.pdbx_seq_one_letter_code
_entity_poly.pdbx_strand_id
1 'polypeptide(L)'
;LPETDDNQLRKERFLKQGFTQADWELILQCEEYYPIEYLREIKQFKNSFSSKQEEWLVRELVERSPLSNPVINFLINYLLIVQNRTNLPAQLTSTIAADWSEKKILLPEQAMIHVRKIVDESKDKQRNQQANRKGQNYRNVRTEQVPEWMKNPPEEVKNPESTAAAKKALDALLNKEGDQ
;
A
#
# COMPACT_ATOMS: atom_id res chain seq x y z
N LEU A 1 -30.77 32.18 2.30
CA LEU A 1 -29.33 32.35 2.30
C LEU A 1 -28.73 31.48 1.18
N PRO A 2 -28.14 32.07 0.12
CA PRO A 2 -27.73 31.33 -1.09
C PRO A 2 -26.63 30.31 -0.85
N GLU A 3 -25.82 30.45 0.19
CA GLU A 3 -24.72 29.51 0.50
C GLU A 3 -25.18 28.14 0.98
N THR A 4 -26.36 28.04 1.60
CA THR A 4 -26.91 26.76 2.09
C THR A 4 -27.44 25.89 0.97
N ASP A 5 -28.03 26.50 -0.06
CA ASP A 5 -28.57 25.77 -1.22
C ASP A 5 -27.48 25.19 -2.10
N ASP A 6 -26.39 25.91 -2.29
CA ASP A 6 -25.24 25.45 -3.11
C ASP A 6 -24.50 24.26 -2.45
N ASN A 7 -24.28 24.32 -1.14
CA ASN A 7 -23.71 23.22 -0.38
C ASN A 7 -24.62 21.99 -0.37
N GLN A 8 -25.92 22.17 -0.29
CA GLN A 8 -26.90 21.08 -0.38
C GLN A 8 -26.83 20.38 -1.74
N LEU A 9 -26.77 21.15 -2.81
CA LEU A 9 -26.65 20.63 -4.19
C LEU A 9 -25.31 19.92 -4.42
N ARG A 10 -24.21 20.46 -3.90
CA ARG A 10 -22.89 19.82 -3.92
C ARG A 10 -22.95 18.46 -3.21
N LYS A 11 -23.50 18.43 -2.01
CA LYS A 11 -23.67 17.21 -1.22
C LYS A 11 -24.49 16.16 -1.97
N GLU A 12 -25.63 16.52 -2.52
CA GLU A 12 -26.48 15.60 -3.26
C GLU A 12 -25.78 15.01 -4.49
N ARG A 13 -25.06 15.84 -5.26
CA ARG A 13 -24.28 15.39 -6.40
C ARG A 13 -23.16 14.43 -5.97
N PHE A 14 -22.51 14.71 -4.86
CA PHE A 14 -21.44 13.89 -4.33
C PHE A 14 -21.96 12.53 -3.85
N LEU A 15 -23.05 12.51 -3.07
CA LEU A 15 -23.67 11.27 -2.60
C LEU A 15 -24.22 10.41 -3.76
N LYS A 16 -24.73 11.01 -4.82
CA LYS A 16 -25.19 10.29 -6.02
C LYS A 16 -24.06 9.54 -6.75
N GLN A 17 -22.82 9.92 -6.54
CA GLN A 17 -21.65 9.21 -7.10
C GLN A 17 -21.22 7.98 -6.27
N GLY A 18 -21.98 7.63 -5.24
CA GLY A 18 -21.74 6.47 -4.41
C GLY A 18 -20.83 6.71 -3.20
N PHE A 19 -20.67 7.97 -2.80
CA PHE A 19 -19.98 8.33 -1.56
C PHE A 19 -20.93 8.35 -0.36
N THR A 20 -20.36 8.28 0.84
CA THR A 20 -21.10 8.22 2.08
C THR A 20 -21.25 9.60 2.73
N GLN A 21 -22.13 9.69 3.73
CA GLN A 21 -22.24 10.89 4.57
C GLN A 21 -20.93 11.19 5.30
N ALA A 22 -20.21 10.16 5.75
CA ALA A 22 -18.91 10.32 6.40
C ALA A 22 -17.86 10.93 5.46
N ASP A 23 -17.89 10.57 4.18
CA ASP A 23 -17.02 11.18 3.16
C ASP A 23 -17.33 12.66 2.97
N TRP A 24 -18.59 13.04 3.02
CA TRP A 24 -19.01 14.43 2.94
C TRP A 24 -18.56 15.25 4.17
N GLU A 25 -18.67 14.67 5.36
CA GLU A 25 -18.18 15.29 6.60
C GLU A 25 -16.67 15.51 6.57
N LEU A 26 -15.93 14.57 6.00
CA LEU A 26 -14.49 14.73 5.77
C LEU A 26 -14.18 15.91 4.84
N ILE A 27 -14.97 16.09 3.77
CA ILE A 27 -14.81 17.24 2.87
C ILE A 27 -15.04 18.54 3.61
N LEU A 28 -16.07 18.63 4.44
CA LEU A 28 -16.33 19.80 5.25
C LEU A 28 -15.20 20.10 6.24
N GLN A 29 -14.65 19.09 6.86
CA GLN A 29 -13.45 19.25 7.72
C GLN A 29 -12.26 19.78 6.93
N CYS A 30 -12.04 19.30 5.71
CA CYS A 30 -10.97 19.81 4.86
C CYS A 30 -11.16 21.29 4.52
N GLU A 31 -12.39 21.77 4.42
CA GLU A 31 -12.71 23.18 4.15
C GLU A 31 -12.60 24.08 5.39
N GLU A 32 -12.75 23.52 6.57
CA GLU A 32 -12.76 24.28 7.84
C GLU A 32 -11.37 24.66 8.34
N TYR A 33 -10.38 23.81 8.17
CA TYR A 33 -9.04 23.98 8.75
C TYR A 33 -8.03 24.55 7.76
N TYR A 34 -7.06 25.31 8.30
CA TYR A 34 -5.82 25.61 7.58
C TYR A 34 -4.90 24.38 7.53
N PRO A 35 -4.09 24.20 6.47
CA PRO A 35 -3.30 22.98 6.29
C PRO A 35 -2.35 22.63 7.45
N ILE A 36 -1.71 23.61 8.06
CA ILE A 36 -0.82 23.36 9.22
C ILE A 36 -1.63 22.90 10.44
N GLU A 37 -2.77 23.51 10.69
CA GLU A 37 -3.66 23.13 11.78
C GLU A 37 -4.22 21.74 11.56
N TYR A 38 -4.66 21.46 10.33
CA TYR A 38 -5.17 20.15 9.95
C TYR A 38 -4.13 19.03 10.13
N LEU A 39 -2.88 19.28 9.74
CA LEU A 39 -1.78 18.37 9.98
C LEU A 39 -1.60 18.08 11.49
N ARG A 40 -1.60 19.09 12.31
CA ARG A 40 -1.46 18.96 13.77
C ARG A 40 -2.62 18.18 14.37
N GLU A 41 -3.85 18.47 13.99
CA GLU A 41 -5.04 17.77 14.44
C GLU A 41 -5.00 16.27 14.09
N ILE A 42 -4.66 15.92 12.86
CA ILE A 42 -4.50 14.52 12.46
C ILE A 42 -3.39 13.83 13.25
N LYS A 43 -2.26 14.48 13.44
CA LYS A 43 -1.16 13.93 14.23
C LYS A 43 -1.56 13.71 15.69
N GLN A 44 -2.28 14.65 16.27
CA GLN A 44 -2.80 14.52 17.63
C GLN A 44 -3.82 13.37 17.73
N PHE A 45 -4.71 13.25 16.76
CA PHE A 45 -5.65 12.12 16.67
C PHE A 45 -4.93 10.76 16.62
N LYS A 46 -3.77 10.70 15.97
CA LYS A 46 -2.92 9.50 15.92
C LYS A 46 -1.99 9.33 17.13
N ASN A 47 -2.17 10.12 18.18
CA ASN A 47 -1.27 10.18 19.34
C ASN A 47 0.20 10.47 18.97
N SER A 48 0.41 11.32 17.99
CA SER A 48 1.70 11.70 17.46
C SER A 48 1.83 13.23 17.38
N PHE A 49 2.90 13.71 16.79
CA PHE A 49 3.13 15.15 16.58
C PHE A 49 3.71 15.39 15.19
N SER A 50 3.50 16.59 14.66
CA SER A 50 4.09 16.99 13.38
C SER A 50 5.56 17.33 13.52
N SER A 51 6.39 16.83 12.63
CA SER A 51 7.79 17.23 12.55
C SER A 51 7.95 18.58 11.86
N LYS A 52 9.08 19.27 12.12
CA LYS A 52 9.40 20.51 11.41
C LYS A 52 9.46 20.34 9.89
N GLN A 53 9.91 19.18 9.43
CA GLN A 53 9.97 18.86 8.01
C GLN A 53 8.59 18.72 7.39
N GLU A 54 7.65 18.09 8.08
CA GLU A 54 6.26 17.98 7.63
C GLU A 54 5.56 19.33 7.59
N GLU A 55 5.74 20.14 8.61
CA GLU A 55 5.17 21.51 8.64
C GLU A 55 5.77 22.41 7.55
N TRP A 56 7.07 22.29 7.31
CA TRP A 56 7.73 22.98 6.21
C TRP A 56 7.19 22.54 4.84
N LEU A 57 7.03 21.25 4.64
CA LEU A 57 6.46 20.68 3.41
C LEU A 57 5.04 21.19 3.15
N VAL A 58 4.19 21.21 4.19
CA VAL A 58 2.82 21.71 4.07
C VAL A 58 2.80 23.21 3.76
N ARG A 59 3.66 24.01 4.39
CA ARG A 59 3.81 25.45 4.06
C ARG A 59 4.25 25.63 2.61
N GLU A 60 5.21 24.85 2.14
CA GLU A 60 5.68 24.92 0.76
C GLU A 60 4.56 24.59 -0.23
N LEU A 61 3.72 23.59 0.07
CA LEU A 61 2.54 23.30 -0.73
C LEU A 61 1.54 24.45 -0.77
N VAL A 62 1.29 25.09 0.35
CA VAL A 62 0.38 26.26 0.44
C VAL A 62 0.91 27.44 -0.37
N GLU A 63 2.21 27.70 -0.30
CA GLU A 63 2.83 28.86 -0.95
C GLU A 63 3.12 28.66 -2.45
N ARG A 64 3.51 27.47 -2.84
CA ARG A 64 4.03 27.19 -4.19
C ARG A 64 3.10 26.40 -5.08
N SER A 65 2.26 25.52 -4.51
CA SER A 65 1.35 24.74 -5.34
C SER A 65 0.09 25.53 -5.69
N PRO A 66 -0.52 25.30 -6.85
CA PRO A 66 -1.80 25.90 -7.22
C PRO A 66 -2.99 25.23 -6.50
N LEU A 67 -2.75 24.24 -5.63
CA LEU A 67 -3.80 23.54 -4.90
C LEU A 67 -4.44 24.44 -3.86
N SER A 68 -5.77 24.35 -3.71
CA SER A 68 -6.48 25.01 -2.63
C SER A 68 -6.20 24.35 -1.27
N ASN A 69 -6.39 25.10 -0.19
CA ASN A 69 -6.19 24.57 1.17
C ASN A 69 -7.01 23.30 1.45
N PRO A 70 -8.30 23.21 1.08
CA PRO A 70 -9.07 21.99 1.26
C PRO A 70 -8.50 20.77 0.53
N VAL A 71 -7.94 20.96 -0.66
CA VAL A 71 -7.31 19.87 -1.43
C VAL A 71 -6.01 19.42 -0.76
N ILE A 72 -5.21 20.34 -0.24
CA ILE A 72 -4.01 20.02 0.54
C ILE A 72 -4.40 19.24 1.81
N ASN A 73 -5.45 19.65 2.50
CA ASN A 73 -5.97 18.95 3.68
C ASN A 73 -6.42 17.53 3.35
N PHE A 74 -7.10 17.36 2.23
CA PHE A 74 -7.46 16.01 1.77
C PHE A 74 -6.22 15.16 1.42
N LEU A 75 -5.19 15.73 0.83
CA LEU A 75 -3.92 15.04 0.58
C LEU A 75 -3.26 14.56 1.88
N ILE A 76 -3.22 15.42 2.90
CA ILE A 76 -2.71 15.07 4.23
C ILE A 76 -3.53 13.93 4.83
N ASN A 77 -4.85 14.00 4.77
CA ASN A 77 -5.73 12.94 5.26
C ASN A 77 -5.50 11.62 4.50
N TYR A 78 -5.42 11.68 3.20
CA TYR A 78 -5.18 10.51 2.37
C TYR A 78 -3.89 9.78 2.74
N LEU A 79 -2.80 10.49 2.91
CA LEU A 79 -1.51 9.89 3.25
C LEU A 79 -1.44 9.39 4.70
N LEU A 80 -1.94 10.15 5.66
CA LEU A 80 -1.81 9.82 7.08
C LEU A 80 -2.92 8.89 7.60
N ILE A 81 -4.13 9.03 7.12
CA ILE A 81 -5.28 8.23 7.59
C ILE A 81 -5.58 7.07 6.64
N VAL A 82 -5.85 7.34 5.37
CA VAL A 82 -6.25 6.30 4.41
C VAL A 82 -5.10 5.32 4.14
N GLN A 83 -3.90 5.82 3.87
CA GLN A 83 -2.70 5.00 3.72
C GLN A 83 -2.03 4.63 5.05
N ASN A 84 -2.53 5.16 6.16
CA ASN A 84 -2.02 4.92 7.51
C ASN A 84 -0.49 5.12 7.64
N ARG A 85 0.04 6.15 7.01
CA ARG A 85 1.46 6.50 7.13
C ARG A 85 1.74 7.20 8.44
N THR A 86 2.91 6.98 8.99
CA THR A 86 3.35 7.67 10.22
C THR A 86 3.72 9.13 9.94
N ASN A 87 4.34 9.39 8.80
CA ASN A 87 4.81 10.72 8.40
C ASN A 87 4.39 11.03 6.97
N LEU A 88 4.45 12.32 6.60
CA LEU A 88 4.30 12.77 5.22
C LEU A 88 5.64 12.59 4.48
N PRO A 89 5.75 11.65 3.54
CA PRO A 89 6.95 11.50 2.72
C PRO A 89 7.05 12.67 1.75
N ALA A 90 8.10 13.47 1.86
CA ALA A 90 8.24 14.72 1.09
C ALA A 90 8.13 14.50 -0.43
N GLN A 91 8.85 13.54 -0.95
CA GLN A 91 8.84 13.26 -2.39
C GLN A 91 7.49 12.73 -2.90
N LEU A 92 6.87 11.81 -2.19
CA LEU A 92 5.56 11.27 -2.56
C LEU A 92 4.47 12.35 -2.49
N THR A 93 4.46 13.14 -1.42
CA THR A 93 3.51 14.23 -1.22
C THR A 93 3.64 15.27 -2.34
N SER A 94 4.86 15.66 -2.69
CA SER A 94 5.13 16.61 -3.78
C SER A 94 4.72 16.04 -5.14
N THR A 95 4.98 14.76 -5.39
CA THR A 95 4.60 14.08 -6.65
C THR A 95 3.07 14.05 -6.82
N ILE A 96 2.34 13.69 -5.76
CA ILE A 96 0.88 13.67 -5.80
C ILE A 96 0.32 15.08 -5.96
N ALA A 97 0.87 16.05 -5.24
CA ALA A 97 0.47 17.44 -5.35
C ALA A 97 0.69 18.01 -6.77
N ALA A 98 1.79 17.67 -7.42
CA ALA A 98 2.08 18.03 -8.80
C ALA A 98 1.08 17.39 -9.78
N ASP A 99 0.80 16.09 -9.64
CA ASP A 99 -0.18 15.36 -10.44
C ASP A 99 -1.59 15.98 -10.32
N TRP A 100 -2.01 16.28 -9.10
CA TRP A 100 -3.31 16.91 -8.87
C TRP A 100 -3.39 18.34 -9.40
N SER A 101 -2.28 19.07 -9.36
CA SER A 101 -2.18 20.39 -9.95
C SER A 101 -2.32 20.36 -11.47
N GLU A 102 -1.65 19.44 -12.15
CA GLU A 102 -1.76 19.23 -13.59
C GLU A 102 -3.19 18.85 -14.02
N LYS A 103 -3.86 18.03 -13.22
CA LYS A 103 -5.25 17.62 -13.43
C LYS A 103 -6.27 18.67 -13.03
N LYS A 104 -5.84 19.83 -12.56
CA LYS A 104 -6.68 20.94 -12.13
C LYS A 104 -7.73 20.54 -11.08
N ILE A 105 -7.31 19.75 -10.10
CA ILE A 105 -8.14 19.38 -8.97
C ILE A 105 -8.22 20.58 -8.02
N LEU A 106 -9.36 21.23 -7.99
CA LEU A 106 -9.59 22.46 -7.23
C LEU A 106 -10.43 22.26 -5.98
N LEU A 107 -11.19 21.18 -5.92
CA LEU A 107 -12.11 20.87 -4.83
C LEU A 107 -11.74 19.55 -4.16
N PRO A 108 -11.93 19.40 -2.84
CA PRO A 108 -11.61 18.16 -2.13
C PRO A 108 -12.44 16.96 -2.61
N GLU A 109 -13.69 17.16 -3.00
CA GLU A 109 -14.50 16.10 -3.60
C GLU A 109 -13.92 15.58 -4.92
N GLN A 110 -13.34 16.43 -5.74
CA GLN A 110 -12.65 16.01 -6.97
C GLN A 110 -11.42 15.18 -6.68
N ALA A 111 -10.67 15.55 -5.64
CA ALA A 111 -9.53 14.78 -5.16
C ALA A 111 -9.95 13.39 -4.66
N MET A 112 -11.04 13.29 -3.92
CA MET A 112 -11.57 12.03 -3.41
C MET A 112 -12.06 11.12 -4.53
N ILE A 113 -12.76 11.67 -5.52
CA ILE A 113 -13.20 10.95 -6.72
C ILE A 113 -12.00 10.42 -7.49
N HIS A 114 -10.97 11.25 -7.67
CA HIS A 114 -9.76 10.88 -8.38
C HIS A 114 -9.00 9.73 -7.69
N VAL A 115 -8.82 9.80 -6.38
CA VAL A 115 -8.19 8.74 -5.57
C VAL A 115 -8.97 7.44 -5.68
N ARG A 116 -10.30 7.48 -5.56
CA ARG A 116 -11.14 6.30 -5.69
C ARG A 116 -10.99 5.63 -7.06
N LYS A 117 -10.97 6.41 -8.13
CA LYS A 117 -10.75 5.92 -9.49
C LYS A 117 -9.41 5.21 -9.63
N ILE A 118 -8.32 5.79 -9.13
CA ILE A 118 -6.98 5.18 -9.16
C ILE A 118 -6.95 3.86 -8.38
N VAL A 119 -7.56 3.81 -7.20
CA VAL A 119 -7.63 2.60 -6.37
C VAL A 119 -8.41 1.50 -7.09
N ASP A 120 -9.54 1.81 -7.70
CA ASP A 120 -10.35 0.84 -8.45
C ASP A 120 -9.61 0.31 -9.69
N GLU A 121 -8.97 1.18 -10.46
CA GLU A 121 -8.14 0.78 -11.61
C GLU A 121 -6.95 -0.10 -11.19
N SER A 122 -6.34 0.16 -10.04
CA SER A 122 -5.25 -0.66 -9.50
C SER A 122 -5.73 -2.05 -9.10
N LYS A 123 -6.93 -2.16 -8.51
CA LYS A 123 -7.55 -3.44 -8.16
C LYS A 123 -7.87 -4.27 -9.41
N ASP A 124 -8.39 -3.63 -10.45
CA ASP A 124 -8.70 -4.31 -11.72
C ASP A 124 -7.44 -4.81 -12.43
N LYS A 125 -6.37 -4.02 -12.43
CA LYS A 125 -5.06 -4.45 -12.96
C LYS A 125 -4.51 -5.66 -12.20
N GLN A 126 -4.61 -5.67 -10.88
CA GLN A 126 -4.18 -6.81 -10.05
C GLN A 126 -5.00 -8.08 -10.33
N ARG A 127 -6.33 -7.96 -10.46
CA ARG A 127 -7.22 -9.08 -10.84
C ARG A 127 -6.85 -9.65 -12.19
N ASN A 128 -6.61 -8.80 -13.18
CA ASN A 128 -6.23 -9.23 -14.54
C ASN A 128 -4.86 -9.89 -14.56
N GLN A 129 -3.89 -9.41 -13.79
CA GLN A 129 -2.57 -10.02 -13.67
C GLN A 129 -2.64 -11.40 -12.98
N GLN A 130 -3.46 -11.56 -11.95
CA GLN A 130 -3.68 -12.85 -11.28
C GLN A 130 -4.40 -13.84 -12.20
N ALA A 131 -5.39 -13.40 -12.97
CA ALA A 131 -6.08 -14.22 -13.96
C ALA A 131 -5.13 -14.69 -15.07
N ASN A 132 -4.27 -13.81 -15.58
CA ASN A 132 -3.24 -14.14 -16.57
C ASN A 132 -2.18 -15.10 -16.02
N ARG A 133 -1.77 -14.96 -14.77
CA ARG A 133 -0.82 -15.89 -14.12
C ARG A 133 -1.41 -17.27 -13.96
N LYS A 134 -2.69 -17.40 -13.61
CA LYS A 134 -3.39 -18.68 -13.55
C LYS A 134 -3.53 -19.31 -14.94
N GLY A 135 -3.80 -18.51 -15.99
CA GLY A 135 -3.88 -19.00 -17.37
C GLY A 135 -2.55 -19.44 -17.96
N GLN A 136 -1.43 -18.82 -17.57
CA GLN A 136 -0.10 -19.20 -18.03
C GLN A 136 0.44 -20.45 -17.32
N ASN A 137 0.07 -20.70 -16.07
CA ASN A 137 0.48 -21.92 -15.36
C ASN A 137 -0.14 -23.20 -15.96
N TYR A 138 -1.29 -23.10 -16.62
CA TYR A 138 -1.88 -24.24 -17.33
C TYR A 138 -1.25 -24.50 -18.71
N ARG A 139 -0.57 -23.50 -19.31
CA ARG A 139 0.09 -23.65 -20.64
C ARG A 139 1.56 -24.05 -20.57
N ASN A 140 2.20 -23.88 -19.42
CA ASN A 140 3.60 -24.23 -19.20
C ASN A 140 3.77 -25.31 -18.12
N VAL A 141 2.90 -26.29 -18.11
CA VAL A 141 3.31 -27.62 -17.64
C VAL A 141 4.19 -28.17 -18.75
N ARG A 142 5.43 -27.69 -18.82
CA ARG A 142 6.51 -28.44 -19.42
C ARG A 142 6.51 -29.74 -18.62
N THR A 143 5.98 -30.80 -19.22
CA THR A 143 6.23 -32.15 -18.78
C THR A 143 7.75 -32.31 -18.92
N GLU A 144 8.48 -32.00 -17.89
CA GLU A 144 9.86 -32.43 -17.78
C GLU A 144 9.77 -33.94 -17.85
N GLN A 145 10.22 -34.48 -18.97
CA GLN A 145 10.42 -35.95 -19.08
C GLN A 145 11.38 -36.27 -17.94
N VAL A 146 10.85 -36.96 -16.96
CA VAL A 146 11.63 -37.47 -15.83
C VAL A 146 12.80 -38.25 -16.47
N PRO A 147 14.06 -37.86 -16.21
CA PRO A 147 15.21 -38.53 -16.79
C PRO A 147 15.11 -40.02 -16.50
N GLU A 148 15.54 -40.85 -17.47
CA GLU A 148 15.42 -42.33 -17.35
C GLU A 148 16.06 -42.89 -16.07
N TRP A 149 17.08 -42.22 -15.53
CA TRP A 149 17.73 -42.61 -14.26
C TRP A 149 16.79 -42.47 -13.05
N MET A 150 15.78 -41.61 -13.12
CA MET A 150 14.73 -41.48 -12.08
C MET A 150 13.63 -42.52 -12.24
N LYS A 151 13.39 -43.04 -13.46
CA LYS A 151 12.40 -44.11 -13.72
C LYS A 151 12.91 -45.49 -13.31
N ASN A 152 14.21 -45.70 -13.41
CA ASN A 152 14.93 -46.87 -12.92
C ASN A 152 16.05 -46.39 -12.03
N PRO A 153 15.80 -46.15 -10.71
CA PRO A 153 16.90 -45.91 -9.81
C PRO A 153 17.85 -47.12 -9.94
N PRO A 154 19.15 -46.92 -10.20
CA PRO A 154 20.09 -48.01 -10.08
C PRO A 154 19.83 -48.64 -8.74
N GLU A 155 19.61 -49.96 -8.71
CA GLU A 155 19.51 -50.70 -7.47
C GLU A 155 20.68 -50.21 -6.59
N GLU A 156 20.33 -49.55 -5.47
CA GLU A 156 21.36 -49.21 -4.51
C GLU A 156 22.04 -50.53 -4.18
N VAL A 157 23.21 -50.71 -4.74
CA VAL A 157 24.15 -51.70 -4.20
C VAL A 157 24.40 -51.18 -2.80
N LYS A 158 23.56 -51.59 -1.85
CA LYS A 158 23.83 -51.44 -0.45
C LYS A 158 25.14 -52.18 -0.24
N ASN A 159 26.21 -51.44 -0.37
CA ASN A 159 27.51 -51.96 0.03
C ASN A 159 27.45 -52.15 1.53
N PRO A 160 27.26 -53.36 2.04
CA PRO A 160 27.09 -53.63 3.46
C PRO A 160 28.33 -53.16 4.28
N GLU A 161 29.47 -52.97 3.59
CA GLU A 161 30.69 -52.48 4.22
C GLU A 161 30.65 -51.00 4.48
N SER A 162 30.00 -50.16 3.67
CA SER A 162 29.93 -48.72 3.90
C SER A 162 28.96 -48.36 5.02
N THR A 163 27.88 -49.09 5.21
CA THR A 163 26.94 -48.90 6.30
C THR A 163 27.49 -49.40 7.64
N ALA A 164 28.25 -50.50 7.62
CA ALA A 164 28.90 -51.02 8.81
C ALA A 164 30.07 -50.11 9.29
N ALA A 165 30.85 -49.56 8.34
CA ALA A 165 31.91 -48.58 8.67
C ALA A 165 31.35 -47.28 9.21
N ALA A 166 30.23 -46.75 8.66
CA ALA A 166 29.57 -45.56 9.17
C ALA A 166 28.98 -45.78 10.57
N LYS A 167 28.39 -46.94 10.86
CA LYS A 167 27.92 -47.29 12.22
C LYS A 167 29.07 -47.43 13.21
N LYS A 168 30.17 -48.06 12.84
CA LYS A 168 31.36 -48.17 13.69
C LYS A 168 31.97 -46.82 14.03
N ALA A 169 32.03 -45.90 13.05
CA ALA A 169 32.55 -44.55 13.27
C ALA A 169 31.62 -43.76 14.23
N LEU A 170 30.31 -43.94 14.10
CA LEU A 170 29.34 -43.29 14.99
C LEU A 170 29.41 -43.83 16.40
N ASP A 171 29.51 -45.15 16.59
CA ASP A 171 29.64 -45.81 17.90
C ASP A 171 30.96 -45.44 18.59
N ALA A 172 32.05 -45.27 17.84
CA ALA A 172 33.32 -44.81 18.37
C ALA A 172 33.28 -43.34 18.87
N LEU A 173 32.49 -42.50 18.22
CA LEU A 173 32.28 -41.11 18.66
C LEU A 173 31.41 -41.02 19.90
N LEU A 174 30.37 -41.86 20.01
CA LEU A 174 29.48 -41.91 21.15
C LEU A 174 30.15 -42.49 22.42
N ASN A 175 31.06 -43.44 22.27
CA ASN A 175 31.81 -44.01 23.38
C ASN A 175 32.95 -43.11 23.90
N LYS A 176 33.38 -42.11 23.14
CA LYS A 176 34.39 -41.13 23.57
C LYS A 176 33.86 -40.06 24.52
N GLU A 177 32.59 -39.82 24.55
CA GLU A 177 31.94 -38.84 25.44
C GLU A 177 31.52 -39.43 26.81
N GLY A 178 31.67 -40.72 26.99
CA GLY A 178 31.25 -41.40 28.21
C GLY A 178 32.37 -41.61 29.28
N ASP A 179 33.59 -41.15 29.03
CA ASP A 179 34.72 -41.38 29.95
C ASP A 179 35.39 -40.06 30.36
N GLN A 180 34.63 -39.28 31.14
CA GLN A 180 35.14 -38.22 32.02
C GLN A 180 34.43 -38.24 33.35
#